data_bd0437da2fb1b8b3b59b3804fc3b82d8
#
_entry.id   bd0437da2fb1b8b3b59b3804fc3b82d8
#
_cell.length_a   1.000
_cell.length_b   1.000
_cell.length_c   1.000
_cell.angle_alpha   90.00
_cell.angle_beta   90.00
_cell.angle_gamma   90.00
#
_symmetry.space_group_name_H-M   'P 1'
#
loop_
_entity.id
_entity.type
_entity.pdbx_description
1 polymer ?
#
loop_
_entity_poly.entity_id
_entity_poly.type
_entity_poly.pdbx_seq_one_letter_code
_entity_poly.pdbx_strand_id
1 'polypeptide(L)'
;MNDLTQRAWAEQLSSDPDAILLDVRTLEEVQQGHIPGAKHLDIMNAGAFMEGAKDLDKTKSYYVYCRSGGRRGQACMIMNTIGIEKVYNLMGGFR
;
A
#
# COMPACT_ATOMS: atom_id res chain seq x y z
N MET A 1 11.77 -3.41 -0.14
CA MET A 1 10.66 -2.95 0.72
C MET A 1 11.21 -2.11 1.84
N ASN A 2 10.61 -0.96 2.08
CA ASN A 2 11.04 -0.01 3.11
C ASN A 2 9.95 0.17 4.15
N ASP A 3 10.26 -0.19 5.39
CA ASP A 3 9.34 0.02 6.51
C ASP A 3 9.62 1.40 7.12
N LEU A 4 8.60 2.24 7.15
CA LEU A 4 8.71 3.60 7.67
C LEU A 4 7.82 3.80 8.88
N THR A 5 8.28 4.62 9.83
CA THR A 5 7.43 5.10 10.91
C THR A 5 6.29 5.94 10.32
N GLN A 6 5.23 6.12 11.10
CA GLN A 6 4.08 6.92 10.65
C GLN A 6 4.51 8.32 10.21
N ARG A 7 5.38 8.96 10.99
CA ARG A 7 5.87 10.31 10.66
C ARG A 7 6.69 10.34 9.38
N ALA A 8 7.67 9.45 9.25
CA ALA A 8 8.53 9.38 8.06
C ALA A 8 7.70 9.04 6.81
N TRP A 9 6.76 8.12 6.94
CA TRP A 9 5.87 7.71 5.84
C TRP A 9 5.03 8.90 5.36
N ALA A 10 4.42 9.63 6.29
CA ALA A 10 3.58 10.80 5.95
C ALA A 10 4.39 11.94 5.34
N GLU A 11 5.57 12.23 5.88
CA GLU A 11 6.45 13.28 5.36
C GLU A 11 6.91 12.95 3.94
N GLN A 12 7.34 11.73 3.71
CA GLN A 12 7.81 11.31 2.41
C GLN A 12 6.68 11.29 1.38
N LEU A 13 5.50 10.81 1.77
CA LEU A 13 4.31 10.79 0.94
C LEU A 13 3.95 12.19 0.44
N SER A 14 3.94 13.18 1.34
CA SER A 14 3.54 14.54 1.01
C SER A 14 4.54 15.27 0.10
N SER A 15 5.79 14.82 0.07
CA SER A 15 6.83 15.43 -0.76
C SER A 15 7.17 14.66 -2.03
N ASP A 16 6.52 13.52 -2.26
CA ASP A 16 6.81 12.65 -3.39
C ASP A 16 5.80 12.90 -4.52
N PRO A 17 6.22 13.49 -5.66
CA PRO A 17 5.30 13.81 -6.76
C PRO A 17 4.77 12.57 -7.48
N ASP A 18 5.44 11.43 -7.34
CA ASP A 18 5.02 10.17 -7.96
C ASP A 18 4.27 9.25 -7.00
N ALA A 19 3.91 9.76 -5.82
CA ALA A 19 3.30 8.96 -4.76
C ALA A 19 1.89 8.49 -5.12
N ILE A 20 1.65 7.21 -4.90
CA ILE A 20 0.31 6.61 -4.94
C ILE A 20 0.06 5.96 -3.58
N LEU A 21 -1.02 6.35 -2.96
CA LEU A 21 -1.43 5.81 -1.67
C LEU A 21 -2.26 4.55 -1.90
N LEU A 22 -1.87 3.45 -1.29
CA LEU A 22 -2.50 2.14 -1.51
C LEU A 22 -2.98 1.53 -0.21
N ASP A 23 -4.29 1.32 -0.13
CA ASP A 23 -4.95 0.64 0.97
C ASP A 23 -5.12 -0.84 0.61
N VAL A 24 -4.51 -1.73 1.38
CA VAL A 24 -4.58 -3.18 1.12
C VAL A 24 -5.48 -3.92 2.10
N ARG A 25 -6.35 -3.18 2.79
CA ARG A 25 -7.31 -3.75 3.73
C ARG A 25 -8.50 -4.37 3.00
N THR A 26 -9.36 -5.08 3.75
CA THR A 26 -10.60 -5.61 3.19
C THR A 26 -11.57 -4.48 2.85
N LEU A 27 -12.52 -4.76 1.96
CA LEU A 27 -13.55 -3.79 1.59
C LEU A 27 -14.34 -3.31 2.80
N GLU A 28 -14.67 -4.19 3.73
CA GLU A 28 -15.39 -3.84 4.96
C GLU A 28 -14.62 -2.82 5.80
N GLU A 29 -13.31 -3.03 5.95
CA GLU A 29 -12.46 -2.10 6.69
C GLU A 29 -12.40 -0.73 6.00
N VAL A 30 -12.29 -0.71 4.68
CA VAL A 30 -12.26 0.52 3.89
C VAL A 30 -13.57 1.31 4.03
N GLN A 31 -14.70 0.62 4.06
CA GLN A 31 -16.01 1.24 4.23
C GLN A 31 -16.19 1.88 5.61
N GLN A 32 -15.47 1.40 6.61
CA GLN A 32 -15.48 1.99 7.95
C GLN A 32 -14.62 3.24 8.08
N GLY A 33 -13.78 3.50 7.11
CA GLY A 33 -12.90 4.66 7.06
C GLY A 33 -11.60 4.34 6.34
N HIS A 34 -11.12 5.29 5.55
CA HIS A 34 -9.87 5.15 4.80
C HIS A 34 -9.25 6.52 4.58
N ILE A 35 -7.98 6.54 4.21
CA ILE A 35 -7.30 7.80 3.89
C ILE A 35 -7.83 8.31 2.55
N PRO A 36 -8.31 9.58 2.47
CA PRO A 36 -8.82 10.12 1.21
C PRO A 36 -7.80 10.04 0.07
N GLY A 37 -8.27 9.66 -1.11
CA GLY A 37 -7.44 9.55 -2.29
C GLY A 37 -6.70 8.23 -2.44
N ALA A 38 -6.84 7.31 -1.49
CA ALA A 38 -6.19 6.01 -1.57
C ALA A 38 -6.82 5.12 -2.63
N LYS A 39 -5.98 4.41 -3.39
CA LYS A 39 -6.40 3.27 -4.20
C LYS A 39 -6.62 2.08 -3.28
N HIS A 40 -7.55 1.22 -3.64
CA HIS A 40 -7.85 0.04 -2.84
C HIS A 40 -7.59 -1.26 -3.61
N LEU A 41 -6.73 -2.13 -3.05
CA LEU A 41 -6.53 -3.50 -3.52
C LEU A 41 -6.54 -4.42 -2.29
N ASP A 42 -7.56 -5.27 -2.17
CA ASP A 42 -7.72 -6.16 -1.02
C ASP A 42 -6.74 -7.33 -1.09
N ILE A 43 -5.74 -7.34 -0.20
CA ILE A 43 -4.73 -8.42 -0.14
C ILE A 43 -5.35 -9.77 0.27
N MET A 44 -6.48 -9.75 0.96
CA MET A 44 -7.16 -10.99 1.37
C MET A 44 -7.81 -11.69 0.19
N ASN A 45 -8.03 -10.99 -0.91
CA ASN A 45 -8.45 -11.57 -2.18
C ASN A 45 -7.22 -11.62 -3.10
N ALA A 46 -6.40 -12.65 -2.93
CA ALA A 46 -5.09 -12.74 -3.56
C ALA A 46 -5.14 -12.66 -5.10
N GLY A 47 -6.13 -13.28 -5.72
CA GLY A 47 -6.31 -13.25 -7.18
C GLY A 47 -6.60 -11.85 -7.69
N ALA A 48 -7.56 -11.17 -7.07
CA ALA A 48 -7.92 -9.80 -7.45
C ALA A 48 -6.78 -8.83 -7.15
N PHE A 49 -6.07 -9.02 -6.04
CA PHE A 49 -4.91 -8.21 -5.70
C PHE A 49 -3.82 -8.32 -6.77
N MET A 50 -3.49 -9.55 -7.18
CA MET A 50 -2.47 -9.79 -8.20
C MET A 50 -2.85 -9.15 -9.53
N GLU A 51 -4.10 -9.30 -9.97
CA GLU A 51 -4.57 -8.68 -11.21
C GLU A 51 -4.50 -7.16 -11.17
N GLY A 52 -4.96 -6.56 -10.07
CA GLY A 52 -4.89 -5.11 -9.89
C GLY A 52 -3.45 -4.60 -9.80
N ALA A 53 -2.59 -5.33 -9.12
CA ALA A 53 -1.19 -4.95 -8.97
C ALA A 53 -0.43 -4.96 -10.31
N LYS A 54 -0.75 -5.89 -11.18
CA LYS A 54 -0.12 -5.95 -12.52
C LYS A 54 -0.44 -4.73 -13.37
N ASP A 55 -1.58 -4.09 -13.13
CA ASP A 55 -2.01 -2.90 -13.85
C ASP A 55 -1.42 -1.61 -13.28
N LEU A 56 -0.73 -1.67 -12.15
CA LEU A 56 -0.12 -0.50 -11.54
C LEU A 56 1.10 -0.02 -12.34
N ASP A 57 1.28 1.29 -12.40
CA ASP A 57 2.46 1.88 -13.02
C ASP A 57 3.70 1.59 -12.17
N LYS A 58 4.64 0.83 -12.71
CA LYS A 58 5.83 0.38 -12.00
C LYS A 58 6.85 1.48 -11.76
N THR A 59 6.67 2.64 -12.39
CA THR A 59 7.57 3.81 -12.21
C THR A 59 7.18 4.70 -11.05
N LYS A 60 6.00 4.47 -10.47
CA LYS A 60 5.49 5.28 -9.35
C LYS A 60 5.98 4.77 -8.01
N SER A 61 5.79 5.60 -6.98
CA SER A 61 6.10 5.25 -5.60
C SER A 61 4.81 4.87 -4.87
N TYR A 62 4.78 3.70 -4.25
CA TYR A 62 3.59 3.18 -3.60
C TYR A 62 3.73 3.22 -2.09
N TYR A 63 2.82 3.94 -1.45
CA TYR A 63 2.76 4.08 0.00
C TYR A 63 1.62 3.21 0.51
N VAL A 64 1.99 2.09 1.11
CA VAL A 64 1.07 0.99 1.44
C VAL A 64 0.72 1.02 2.91
N TYR A 65 -0.56 0.89 3.21
CA TYR A 65 -1.02 0.75 4.59
C TYR A 65 -2.10 -0.31 4.73
N CYS A 66 -2.17 -0.90 5.90
CA CYS A 66 -3.25 -1.78 6.29
C CYS A 66 -3.45 -1.70 7.81
N ARG A 67 -4.43 -2.42 8.33
CA ARG A 67 -4.72 -2.41 9.76
C ARG A 67 -3.68 -3.19 10.56
N SER A 68 -3.12 -4.24 9.99
CA SER A 68 -2.12 -5.08 10.65
C SER A 68 -0.88 -5.22 9.77
N GLY A 69 0.29 -5.35 10.43
CA GLY A 69 1.57 -5.42 9.73
C GLY A 69 1.72 -6.58 8.75
N GLY A 70 1.12 -7.74 9.08
CA GLY A 70 1.26 -8.94 8.25
C GLY A 70 0.70 -8.78 6.85
N ARG A 71 -0.47 -8.19 6.72
CA ARG A 71 -1.12 -8.04 5.42
C ARG A 71 -0.37 -7.08 4.50
N ARG A 72 0.09 -5.94 5.02
CA ARG A 72 0.84 -5.01 4.18
C ARG A 72 2.20 -5.57 3.78
N GLY A 73 2.82 -6.37 4.65
CA GLY A 73 4.07 -7.05 4.34
C GLY A 73 3.95 -7.98 3.14
N GLN A 74 2.86 -8.75 3.08
CA GLN A 74 2.56 -9.61 1.94
C GLN A 74 2.35 -8.79 0.66
N ALA A 75 1.60 -7.70 0.76
CA ALA A 75 1.35 -6.82 -0.38
C ALA A 75 2.65 -6.26 -0.94
N CYS A 76 3.52 -5.76 -0.08
CA CYS A 76 4.80 -5.20 -0.50
C CYS A 76 5.69 -6.24 -1.16
N MET A 77 5.71 -7.47 -0.63
CA MET A 77 6.48 -8.56 -1.20
C MET A 77 6.00 -8.90 -2.62
N ILE A 78 4.69 -9.00 -2.82
CA ILE A 78 4.12 -9.28 -4.13
C ILE A 78 4.46 -8.16 -5.10
N MET A 79 4.31 -6.91 -4.67
CA MET A 79 4.59 -5.74 -5.52
C MET A 79 6.06 -5.70 -5.95
N ASN A 80 6.99 -5.99 -5.05
CA ASN A 80 8.41 -6.08 -5.40
C ASN A 80 8.66 -7.21 -6.40
N THR A 81 8.02 -8.35 -6.21
CA THR A 81 8.19 -9.52 -7.07
C THR A 81 7.77 -9.24 -8.52
N ILE A 82 6.72 -8.44 -8.71
CA ILE A 82 6.24 -8.09 -10.06
C ILE A 82 6.95 -6.87 -10.67
N GLY A 83 7.94 -6.31 -9.99
CA GLY A 83 8.80 -5.28 -10.55
C GLY A 83 8.55 -3.86 -10.07
N ILE A 84 7.70 -3.65 -9.06
CA ILE A 84 7.51 -2.34 -8.43
C ILE A 84 8.59 -2.18 -7.36
N GLU A 85 9.53 -1.28 -7.57
CA GLU A 85 10.69 -1.13 -6.70
C GLU A 85 10.46 -0.19 -5.53
N LYS A 86 9.70 0.89 -5.75
CA LYS A 86 9.50 1.94 -4.74
C LYS A 86 8.23 1.65 -3.95
N VAL A 87 8.35 0.80 -2.93
CA VAL A 87 7.25 0.43 -2.05
C VAL A 87 7.61 0.77 -0.62
N TYR A 88 6.78 1.59 0.01
CA TYR A 88 7.01 2.10 1.36
C TYR A 88 5.87 1.66 2.27
N ASN A 89 6.21 0.98 3.32
CA ASN A 89 5.29 0.35 4.24
C ASN A 89 5.08 1.22 5.48
N LEU A 90 3.83 1.48 5.84
CA LEU A 90 3.53 2.18 7.09
C LEU A 90 3.63 1.21 8.26
N MET A 91 4.61 1.40 9.12
CA MET A 91 4.75 0.61 10.35
C MET A 91 3.60 0.93 11.31
N GLY A 92 3.10 -0.10 11.99
CA GLY A 92 2.01 0.04 12.95
C GLY A 92 0.62 0.06 12.37
N GLY A 93 0.50 0.19 11.06
CA GLY A 93 -0.79 0.16 10.37
C GLY A 93 -1.63 1.42 10.54
N PHE A 94 -2.76 1.44 9.83
CA PHE A 94 -3.75 2.51 9.91
C PHE A 94 -4.85 2.14 10.89
N ARG A 95 -5.20 3.05 11.78
CA ARG A 95 -6.24 2.85 12.78
C ARG A 95 -7.25 3.97 12.76
#